data_d4fda8471636439e5bf6dabd29ae7b6c
#
_entry.id   d4fda8471636439e5bf6dabd29ae7b6c
#
_cell.length_a   1.000
_cell.length_b   1.000
_cell.length_c   1.000
_cell.angle_alpha   90.00
_cell.angle_beta   90.00
_cell.angle_gamma   90.00
#
_symmetry.space_group_name_H-M   'P 1'
#
loop_
_entity.id
_entity.type
_entity.pdbx_description
1 polymer ?
#
loop_
_entity_poly.entity_id
_entity_poly.type
_entity_poly.pdbx_seq_one_letter_code
_entity_poly.pdbx_strand_id
1 'polypeptide(L)'
;MPYILASASPRRQELLHKITDDFIIQPADVDETIPDDILPEDAAVYLSHIKAEAISNQYPGSIVIGCDTIVLLNDQILGKPHSPEQAREMLQMLSGNRHQVITGTTVTDGSHTISFASKTAVQFYPLSEAEISAYLETGEPFDKAGAYGIQGKGSLLIQGIQGDYFTVMGLPVAKLYRVLQQFETDFKKEESNLHE
;
A
#
# COMPACT_ATOMS: atom_id res chain seq x y z
N MET A 1 12.71 20.31 0.52
CA MET A 1 11.34 20.16 -0.04
C MET A 1 10.47 19.42 0.97
N PRO A 2 9.25 19.83 1.23
CA PRO A 2 8.37 19.10 2.12
C PRO A 2 7.94 17.77 1.47
N TYR A 3 7.82 16.73 2.28
CA TYR A 3 7.20 15.48 1.85
C TYR A 3 5.69 15.58 1.95
N ILE A 4 4.98 14.96 1.00
CA ILE A 4 3.52 14.84 1.01
C ILE A 4 3.15 13.37 0.90
N LEU A 5 2.40 12.86 1.86
CA LEU A 5 1.81 11.54 1.80
C LEU A 5 0.43 11.63 1.14
N ALA A 6 0.31 11.09 -0.08
CA ALA A 6 -0.94 11.05 -0.84
C ALA A 6 -1.88 9.93 -0.35
N SER A 7 -2.12 9.86 0.97
CA SER A 7 -2.93 8.80 1.57
C SER A 7 -3.54 9.22 2.91
N ALA A 8 -4.83 8.90 3.11
CA ALA A 8 -5.51 9.08 4.39
C ALA A 8 -5.24 7.95 5.41
N SER A 9 -4.55 6.88 5.02
CA SER A 9 -4.35 5.69 5.86
C SER A 9 -3.54 6.01 7.13
N PRO A 10 -4.10 5.85 8.35
CA PRO A 10 -3.36 6.07 9.59
C PRO A 10 -2.14 5.15 9.72
N ARG A 11 -2.22 3.92 9.19
CA ARG A 11 -1.10 2.96 9.19
C ARG A 11 0.08 3.47 8.36
N ARG A 12 -0.18 4.03 7.19
CA ARG A 12 0.88 4.61 6.33
C ARG A 12 1.52 5.84 6.97
N GLN A 13 0.72 6.65 7.67
CA GLN A 13 1.23 7.80 8.44
C GLN A 13 2.18 7.33 9.56
N GLU A 14 1.74 6.36 10.37
CA GLU A 14 2.58 5.75 11.41
C GLU A 14 3.89 5.19 10.85
N LEU A 15 3.82 4.53 9.68
CA LEU A 15 4.99 3.95 9.04
C LEU A 15 5.94 5.01 8.47
N LEU A 16 5.41 6.10 7.90
CA LEU A 16 6.23 7.18 7.35
C LEU A 16 6.99 7.93 8.46
N HIS A 17 6.42 8.04 9.67
CA HIS A 17 7.13 8.57 10.85
C HIS A 17 8.42 7.79 11.21
N LYS A 18 8.59 6.56 10.74
CA LYS A 18 9.86 5.82 10.89
C LYS A 18 10.98 6.36 10.00
N ILE A 19 10.62 7.14 8.98
CA ILE A 19 11.56 7.74 8.01
C ILE A 19 11.76 9.22 8.31
N THR A 20 10.65 9.96 8.51
CA THR A 20 10.65 11.41 8.73
C THR A 20 9.42 11.84 9.50
N ASP A 21 9.54 12.91 10.29
CA ASP A 21 8.41 13.59 10.92
C ASP A 21 7.96 14.82 10.12
N ASP A 22 8.75 15.25 9.15
CA ASP A 22 8.49 16.43 8.30
C ASP A 22 7.73 16.03 7.03
N PHE A 23 6.44 15.81 7.15
CA PHE A 23 5.54 15.58 6.03
C PHE A 23 4.12 16.09 6.31
N ILE A 24 3.39 16.38 5.23
CA ILE A 24 1.96 16.69 5.30
C ILE A 24 1.14 15.54 4.70
N ILE A 25 -0.11 15.45 5.14
CA ILE A 25 -1.06 14.44 4.67
C ILE A 25 -2.03 15.12 3.71
N GLN A 26 -2.04 14.67 2.46
CA GLN A 26 -2.96 15.15 1.44
C GLN A 26 -3.51 13.95 0.66
N PRO A 27 -4.65 13.38 1.07
CA PRO A 27 -5.28 12.27 0.36
C PRO A 27 -5.59 12.64 -1.09
N ALA A 28 -5.30 11.75 -2.02
CA ALA A 28 -5.70 11.90 -3.40
C ALA A 28 -7.17 11.46 -3.56
N ASP A 29 -7.93 12.27 -4.29
CA ASP A 29 -9.28 11.95 -4.76
C ASP A 29 -9.17 11.64 -6.26
N VAL A 30 -9.08 10.36 -6.62
CA VAL A 30 -8.89 9.86 -7.98
C VAL A 30 -9.81 8.67 -8.24
N ASP A 31 -10.15 8.44 -9.50
CA ASP A 31 -10.81 7.21 -9.91
C ASP A 31 -9.84 6.03 -9.80
N GLU A 32 -10.11 5.11 -8.87
CA GLU A 32 -9.29 3.91 -8.62
C GLU A 32 -9.69 2.72 -9.52
N THR A 33 -10.40 2.97 -10.62
CA THR A 33 -10.71 1.93 -11.61
C THR A 33 -9.41 1.47 -12.29
N ILE A 34 -9.15 0.17 -12.21
CA ILE A 34 -7.97 -0.44 -12.85
C ILE A 34 -8.32 -0.74 -14.30
N PRO A 35 -7.59 -0.21 -15.30
CA PRO A 35 -7.79 -0.55 -16.70
C PRO A 35 -7.57 -2.04 -17.00
N ASP A 36 -8.30 -2.56 -17.98
CA ASP A 36 -8.28 -4.00 -18.33
C ASP A 36 -6.91 -4.48 -18.84
N ASP A 37 -6.05 -3.60 -19.33
CA ASP A 37 -4.70 -3.88 -19.81
C ASP A 37 -3.64 -3.91 -18.71
N ILE A 38 -3.98 -3.51 -17.48
CA ILE A 38 -3.09 -3.60 -16.32
C ILE A 38 -3.18 -5.00 -15.72
N LEU A 39 -2.03 -5.67 -15.59
CA LEU A 39 -1.98 -6.97 -14.92
C LEU A 39 -2.33 -6.84 -13.44
N PRO A 40 -3.01 -7.83 -12.85
CA PRO A 40 -3.38 -7.80 -11.44
C PRO A 40 -2.21 -7.51 -10.49
N GLU A 41 -1.02 -8.02 -10.81
CA GLU A 41 0.19 -7.81 -10.00
C GLU A 41 0.78 -6.40 -10.11
N ASP A 42 0.42 -5.62 -11.13
CA ASP A 42 0.88 -4.26 -11.37
C ASP A 42 -0.14 -3.20 -10.90
N ALA A 43 -1.35 -3.64 -10.56
CA ALA A 43 -2.45 -2.76 -10.15
C ALA A 43 -2.08 -1.82 -8.99
N ALA A 44 -1.36 -2.32 -7.97
CA ALA A 44 -0.95 -1.50 -6.84
C ALA A 44 0.04 -0.38 -7.24
N VAL A 45 0.93 -0.65 -8.21
CA VAL A 45 1.87 0.36 -8.75
C VAL A 45 1.09 1.40 -9.54
N TYR A 46 0.19 0.97 -10.42
CA TYR A 46 -0.68 1.88 -11.17
C TYR A 46 -1.46 2.81 -10.25
N LEU A 47 -2.16 2.27 -9.24
CA LEU A 47 -2.93 3.05 -8.28
C LEU A 47 -2.05 4.00 -7.45
N SER A 48 -0.86 3.59 -7.06
CA SER A 48 0.08 4.46 -6.36
C SER A 48 0.55 5.62 -7.23
N HIS A 49 0.74 5.36 -8.54
CA HIS A 49 1.16 6.37 -9.51
C HIS A 49 0.10 7.46 -9.71
N ILE A 50 -1.13 7.09 -10.03
CA ILE A 50 -2.20 8.07 -10.24
C ILE A 50 -2.49 8.91 -9.00
N LYS A 51 -2.36 8.33 -7.78
CA LYS A 51 -2.48 9.07 -6.51
C LYS A 51 -1.35 10.07 -6.33
N ALA A 52 -0.10 9.66 -6.62
CA ALA A 52 1.05 10.56 -6.50
C ALA A 52 0.98 11.70 -7.52
N GLU A 53 0.65 11.40 -8.78
CA GLU A 53 0.53 12.38 -9.86
C GLU A 53 -0.54 13.43 -9.57
N ALA A 54 -1.73 13.00 -9.11
CA ALA A 54 -2.83 13.92 -8.80
C ALA A 54 -2.45 14.95 -7.73
N ILE A 55 -1.67 14.55 -6.72
CA ILE A 55 -1.20 15.45 -5.66
C ILE A 55 -0.01 16.28 -6.12
N SER A 56 0.93 15.70 -6.88
CA SER A 56 2.11 16.42 -7.39
C SER A 56 1.69 17.61 -8.28
N ASN A 57 0.66 17.44 -9.10
CA ASN A 57 0.11 18.52 -9.92
C ASN A 57 -0.46 19.71 -9.10
N GLN A 58 -0.88 19.47 -7.86
CA GLN A 58 -1.40 20.49 -6.95
C GLN A 58 -0.31 21.16 -6.11
N TYR A 59 0.82 20.49 -5.90
CA TYR A 59 1.91 20.91 -5.01
C TYR A 59 3.26 20.90 -5.72
N PRO A 60 3.48 21.77 -6.71
CA PRO A 60 4.75 21.83 -7.44
C PRO A 60 5.92 22.10 -6.50
N GLY A 61 7.03 21.39 -6.70
CA GLY A 61 8.23 21.51 -5.87
C GLY A 61 8.17 20.75 -4.55
N SER A 62 7.18 19.87 -4.34
CA SER A 62 7.11 18.96 -3.19
C SER A 62 7.40 17.53 -3.64
N ILE A 63 7.98 16.72 -2.74
CA ILE A 63 8.16 15.29 -2.98
C ILE A 63 6.90 14.56 -2.51
N VAL A 64 6.16 14.00 -3.44
CA VAL A 64 4.89 13.29 -3.18
C VAL A 64 5.12 11.79 -3.12
N ILE A 65 4.55 11.14 -2.09
CA ILE A 65 4.60 9.69 -1.88
C ILE A 65 3.18 9.16 -2.04
N GLY A 66 2.91 8.49 -3.16
CA GLY A 66 1.69 7.74 -3.42
C GLY A 66 1.85 6.27 -3.04
N CYS A 67 0.81 5.67 -2.45
CA CYS A 67 0.83 4.26 -2.06
C CYS A 67 -0.52 3.62 -2.28
N ASP A 68 -0.49 2.37 -2.77
CA ASP A 68 -1.66 1.50 -2.76
C ASP A 68 -1.29 0.07 -2.37
N THR A 69 -2.27 -0.68 -1.84
CA THR A 69 -2.05 -2.05 -1.37
C THR A 69 -3.20 -2.93 -1.80
N ILE A 70 -2.87 -4.03 -2.46
CA ILE A 70 -3.82 -5.05 -2.89
C ILE A 70 -3.48 -6.40 -2.26
N VAL A 71 -4.51 -7.23 -2.12
CA VAL A 71 -4.39 -8.66 -1.82
C VAL A 71 -4.69 -9.44 -3.09
N LEU A 72 -3.78 -10.30 -3.50
CA LEU A 72 -3.87 -11.09 -4.71
C LEU A 72 -3.90 -12.59 -4.38
N LEU A 73 -5.00 -13.26 -4.75
CA LEU A 73 -5.18 -14.70 -4.62
C LEU A 73 -5.52 -15.30 -5.99
N ASN A 74 -4.67 -16.19 -6.53
CA ASN A 74 -4.88 -16.84 -7.83
C ASN A 74 -5.27 -15.84 -8.96
N ASP A 75 -4.50 -14.78 -9.10
CA ASP A 75 -4.71 -13.68 -10.05
C ASP A 75 -5.99 -12.85 -9.84
N GLN A 76 -6.73 -13.12 -8.76
CA GLN A 76 -7.88 -12.32 -8.36
C GLN A 76 -7.47 -11.28 -7.31
N ILE A 77 -7.75 -10.00 -7.59
CA ILE A 77 -7.57 -8.91 -6.62
C ILE A 77 -8.75 -8.93 -5.64
N LEU A 78 -8.43 -9.04 -4.35
CA LEU A 78 -9.37 -8.88 -3.26
C LEU A 78 -9.25 -7.45 -2.71
N GLY A 79 -10.20 -6.60 -3.07
CA GLY A 79 -10.29 -5.23 -2.57
C GLY A 79 -10.83 -5.15 -1.14
N LYS A 80 -11.29 -3.95 -0.74
CA LYS A 80 -12.01 -3.77 0.52
C LYS A 80 -13.41 -4.35 0.42
N PRO A 81 -13.90 -5.06 1.43
CA PRO A 81 -15.28 -5.59 1.41
C PRO A 81 -16.28 -4.44 1.56
N HIS A 82 -17.40 -4.54 0.83
CA HIS A 82 -18.50 -3.59 0.89
C HIS A 82 -19.64 -4.05 1.79
N SER A 83 -19.59 -5.30 2.29
CA SER A 83 -20.56 -5.87 3.22
C SER A 83 -19.92 -6.93 4.12
N PRO A 84 -20.55 -7.28 5.26
CA PRO A 84 -20.11 -8.39 6.10
C PRO A 84 -20.08 -9.74 5.36
N GLU A 85 -21.00 -9.97 4.44
CA GLU A 85 -21.08 -11.18 3.61
C GLU A 85 -19.86 -11.28 2.71
N GLN A 86 -19.50 -10.18 2.01
CA GLN A 86 -18.31 -10.14 1.16
C GLN A 86 -17.01 -10.30 1.96
N ALA A 87 -16.94 -9.71 3.17
CA ALA A 87 -15.79 -9.91 4.05
C ALA A 87 -15.65 -11.38 4.47
N ARG A 88 -16.78 -12.06 4.77
CA ARG A 88 -16.81 -13.50 5.07
C ARG A 88 -16.32 -14.33 3.90
N GLU A 89 -16.83 -14.08 2.70
CA GLU A 89 -16.40 -14.76 1.47
C GLU A 89 -14.89 -14.61 1.23
N MET A 90 -14.36 -13.40 1.38
CA MET A 90 -12.91 -13.15 1.24
C MET A 90 -12.10 -13.96 2.26
N LEU A 91 -12.51 -13.98 3.54
CA LEU A 91 -11.83 -14.76 4.57
C LEU A 91 -11.90 -16.27 4.34
N GLN A 92 -13.04 -16.77 3.83
CA GLN A 92 -13.19 -18.17 3.42
C GLN A 92 -12.25 -18.50 2.25
N MET A 93 -12.13 -17.62 1.25
CA MET A 93 -11.19 -17.79 0.13
C MET A 93 -9.73 -17.82 0.59
N LEU A 94 -9.37 -17.01 1.58
CA LEU A 94 -8.02 -16.93 2.13
C LEU A 94 -7.70 -18.07 3.10
N SER A 95 -8.70 -18.70 3.72
CA SER A 95 -8.56 -19.79 4.70
C SER A 95 -7.70 -20.94 4.17
N GLY A 96 -6.63 -21.27 4.89
CA GLY A 96 -5.68 -22.35 4.53
C GLY A 96 -4.81 -22.03 3.30
N ASN A 97 -5.01 -20.90 2.63
CA ASN A 97 -4.33 -20.56 1.41
C ASN A 97 -3.16 -19.60 1.62
N ARG A 98 -2.23 -19.66 0.66
CA ARG A 98 -1.16 -18.67 0.50
C ARG A 98 -1.58 -17.66 -0.56
N HIS A 99 -1.47 -16.39 -0.21
CA HIS A 99 -1.77 -15.27 -1.10
C HIS A 99 -0.65 -14.24 -1.07
N GLN A 100 -0.69 -13.27 -1.96
CA GLN A 100 0.27 -12.17 -1.99
C GLN A 100 -0.38 -10.86 -1.53
N VAL A 101 0.35 -10.11 -0.73
CA VAL A 101 0.07 -8.69 -0.48
C VAL A 101 1.09 -7.89 -1.28
N ILE A 102 0.61 -7.00 -2.12
CA ILE A 102 1.44 -6.17 -2.99
C ILE A 102 1.18 -4.72 -2.63
N THR A 103 2.22 -4.02 -2.21
CA THR A 103 2.18 -2.57 -2.02
C THR A 103 2.97 -1.88 -3.13
N GLY A 104 2.27 -1.12 -3.95
CA GLY A 104 2.83 -0.18 -4.89
C GLY A 104 3.16 1.13 -4.19
N THR A 105 4.29 1.71 -4.53
CA THR A 105 4.74 3.00 -4.01
C THR A 105 5.34 3.81 -5.14
N THR A 106 4.92 5.07 -5.24
CA THR A 106 5.43 6.05 -6.21
C THR A 106 5.93 7.27 -5.48
N VAL A 107 7.14 7.70 -5.80
CA VAL A 107 7.75 8.95 -5.34
C VAL A 107 7.92 9.86 -6.54
N THR A 108 7.43 11.10 -6.47
CA THR A 108 7.54 12.06 -7.56
C THR A 108 7.64 13.49 -7.04
N ASP A 109 8.33 14.37 -7.78
CA ASP A 109 8.33 15.84 -7.59
C ASP A 109 7.62 16.55 -8.75
N GLY A 110 7.01 15.78 -9.66
CA GLY A 110 6.34 16.25 -10.87
C GLY A 110 7.23 16.21 -12.11
N SER A 111 8.56 16.23 -11.97
CA SER A 111 9.52 16.10 -13.08
C SER A 111 10.19 14.72 -13.09
N HIS A 112 10.48 14.19 -11.93
CA HIS A 112 11.11 12.88 -11.73
C HIS A 112 10.14 11.95 -11.01
N THR A 113 10.07 10.69 -11.44
CA THR A 113 9.17 9.71 -10.83
C THR A 113 9.84 8.36 -10.72
N ILE A 114 9.80 7.78 -9.51
CA ILE A 114 10.24 6.42 -9.23
C ILE A 114 9.05 5.64 -8.69
N SER A 115 8.65 4.58 -9.39
CA SER A 115 7.59 3.67 -8.93
C SER A 115 8.15 2.27 -8.71
N PHE A 116 7.67 1.58 -7.68
CA PHE A 116 8.07 0.22 -7.39
C PHE A 116 6.97 -0.57 -6.68
N ALA A 117 7.00 -1.90 -6.81
CA ALA A 117 6.22 -2.83 -6.00
C ALA A 117 7.07 -3.47 -4.90
N SER A 118 6.44 -3.75 -3.78
CA SER A 118 6.95 -4.67 -2.77
C SER A 118 5.91 -5.77 -2.57
N LYS A 119 6.36 -7.05 -2.62
CA LYS A 119 5.48 -8.23 -2.57
C LYS A 119 5.81 -9.06 -1.34
N THR A 120 4.80 -9.46 -0.57
CA THR A 120 4.95 -10.34 0.59
C THR A 120 3.91 -11.45 0.49
N ALA A 121 4.36 -12.69 0.57
CA ALA A 121 3.46 -13.82 0.66
C ALA A 121 2.98 -14.01 2.10
N VAL A 122 1.68 -14.21 2.26
CA VAL A 122 1.02 -14.45 3.55
C VAL A 122 0.34 -15.80 3.49
N GLN A 123 0.59 -16.65 4.50
CA GLN A 123 -0.05 -17.94 4.68
C GLN A 123 -1.07 -17.85 5.80
N PHE A 124 -2.32 -18.21 5.52
CA PHE A 124 -3.37 -18.33 6.54
C PHE A 124 -3.44 -19.75 7.12
N TYR A 125 -3.82 -19.84 8.39
CA TYR A 125 -4.34 -21.10 8.94
C TYR A 125 -5.65 -21.47 8.24
N PRO A 126 -6.03 -22.77 8.19
CA PRO A 126 -7.41 -23.16 7.93
C PRO A 126 -8.30 -22.55 9.01
N LEU A 127 -9.29 -21.74 8.60
CA LEU A 127 -10.18 -21.02 9.50
C LEU A 127 -11.53 -21.74 9.63
N SER A 128 -12.00 -21.85 10.85
CA SER A 128 -13.39 -22.27 11.12
C SER A 128 -14.37 -21.10 10.95
N GLU A 129 -15.64 -21.41 10.74
CA GLU A 129 -16.70 -20.40 10.70
C GLU A 129 -16.81 -19.59 12.00
N ALA A 130 -16.47 -20.19 13.13
CA ALA A 130 -16.47 -19.52 14.43
C ALA A 130 -15.35 -18.45 14.49
N GLU A 131 -14.14 -18.73 13.99
CA GLU A 131 -13.02 -17.79 13.92
C GLU A 131 -13.33 -16.64 12.95
N ILE A 132 -13.89 -16.95 11.77
CA ILE A 132 -14.30 -15.94 10.82
C ILE A 132 -15.36 -15.01 11.43
N SER A 133 -16.39 -15.57 12.07
CA SER A 133 -17.44 -14.77 12.71
C SER A 133 -16.91 -13.90 13.83
N ALA A 134 -16.07 -14.45 14.71
CA ALA A 134 -15.44 -13.69 15.78
C ALA A 134 -14.56 -12.54 15.27
N TYR A 135 -13.85 -12.74 14.13
CA TYR A 135 -13.06 -11.69 13.54
C TYR A 135 -13.91 -10.60 12.89
N LEU A 136 -14.99 -10.97 12.20
CA LEU A 136 -15.95 -10.00 11.62
C LEU A 136 -16.58 -9.09 12.70
N GLU A 137 -16.89 -9.64 13.88
CA GLU A 137 -17.46 -8.90 15.02
C GLU A 137 -16.51 -7.82 15.55
N THR A 138 -15.18 -7.91 15.30
CA THR A 138 -14.23 -6.88 15.70
C THR A 138 -14.37 -5.56 14.94
N GLY A 139 -15.00 -5.58 13.77
CA GLY A 139 -15.06 -4.45 12.84
C GLY A 139 -13.76 -4.16 12.09
N GLU A 140 -12.66 -4.86 12.39
CA GLU A 140 -11.36 -4.66 11.73
C GLU A 140 -11.35 -4.95 10.21
N PRO A 141 -12.15 -5.89 9.67
CA PRO A 141 -12.09 -6.29 8.25
C PRO A 141 -12.40 -5.18 7.25
N PHE A 142 -13.30 -4.26 7.59
CA PHE A 142 -14.05 -3.47 6.61
C PHE A 142 -13.27 -2.36 5.91
N ASP A 143 -12.12 -1.93 6.44
CA ASP A 143 -11.28 -0.89 5.85
C ASP A 143 -10.02 -1.45 5.15
N LYS A 144 -9.95 -2.79 4.97
CA LYS A 144 -8.74 -3.48 4.53
C LYS A 144 -8.96 -4.34 3.28
N ALA A 145 -8.01 -4.29 2.35
CA ALA A 145 -7.97 -5.20 1.21
C ALA A 145 -7.90 -6.66 1.70
N GLY A 146 -8.68 -7.56 1.07
CA GLY A 146 -8.79 -8.96 1.49
C GLY A 146 -9.49 -9.17 2.84
N ALA A 147 -10.14 -8.13 3.37
CA ALA A 147 -10.88 -8.17 4.62
C ALA A 147 -10.05 -8.59 5.86
N TYR A 148 -8.74 -8.30 5.91
CA TYR A 148 -7.93 -8.56 7.09
C TYR A 148 -6.76 -7.59 7.26
N GLY A 149 -6.23 -7.50 8.49
CA GLY A 149 -5.01 -6.79 8.80
C GLY A 149 -4.02 -7.64 9.58
N ILE A 150 -2.72 -7.49 9.29
CA ILE A 150 -1.65 -8.22 10.01
C ILE A 150 -1.46 -7.70 11.45
N GLN A 151 -1.90 -6.49 11.73
CA GLN A 151 -1.99 -5.92 13.07
C GLN A 151 -3.32 -6.32 13.72
N GLY A 152 -3.43 -6.16 15.02
CA GLY A 152 -4.67 -6.41 15.74
C GLY A 152 -5.08 -7.89 15.72
N LYS A 153 -6.39 -8.14 15.72
CA LYS A 153 -6.96 -9.49 15.79
C LYS A 153 -6.73 -10.32 14.52
N GLY A 154 -6.58 -9.68 13.37
CA GLY A 154 -6.27 -10.37 12.11
C GLY A 154 -4.92 -11.10 12.13
N SER A 155 -4.00 -10.73 13.02
CA SER A 155 -2.74 -11.47 13.21
C SER A 155 -2.94 -12.93 13.64
N LEU A 156 -4.07 -13.24 14.29
CA LEU A 156 -4.40 -14.59 14.74
C LEU A 156 -4.77 -15.53 13.59
N LEU A 157 -5.13 -14.99 12.43
CA LEU A 157 -5.50 -15.75 11.24
C LEU A 157 -4.28 -16.21 10.43
N ILE A 158 -3.11 -15.57 10.67
CA ILE A 158 -1.90 -15.70 9.87
C ILE A 158 -0.97 -16.75 10.48
N GLN A 159 -0.63 -17.77 9.69
CA GLN A 159 0.35 -18.77 10.05
C GLN A 159 1.80 -18.26 9.91
N GLY A 160 2.03 -17.42 8.91
CA GLY A 160 3.35 -16.85 8.66
C GLY A 160 3.39 -15.97 7.41
N ILE A 161 4.49 -15.25 7.25
CA ILE A 161 4.77 -14.42 6.09
C ILE A 161 6.15 -14.75 5.50
N GLN A 162 6.29 -14.50 4.20
CA GLN A 162 7.58 -14.53 3.52
C GLN A 162 7.75 -13.23 2.73
N GLY A 163 8.58 -12.34 3.24
CA GLY A 163 8.78 -10.99 2.72
C GLY A 163 8.82 -9.95 3.82
N ASP A 164 8.51 -8.71 3.47
CA ASP A 164 8.53 -7.57 4.36
C ASP A 164 7.18 -7.37 5.07
N TYR A 165 7.21 -7.33 6.40
CA TYR A 165 6.04 -7.08 7.25
C TYR A 165 5.37 -5.72 6.95
N PHE A 166 6.16 -4.68 6.74
CA PHE A 166 5.65 -3.33 6.47
C PHE A 166 4.96 -3.23 5.11
N THR A 167 5.31 -4.09 4.15
CA THR A 167 4.55 -4.25 2.91
C THR A 167 3.11 -4.68 3.18
N VAL A 168 2.90 -5.63 4.11
CA VAL A 168 1.55 -6.08 4.47
C VAL A 168 0.78 -4.99 5.23
N MET A 169 1.46 -4.16 5.98
CA MET A 169 0.86 -2.98 6.63
C MET A 169 0.49 -1.85 5.66
N GLY A 170 1.11 -1.82 4.46
CA GLY A 170 0.76 -0.90 3.39
C GLY A 170 1.78 0.19 3.05
N LEU A 171 3.01 0.13 3.61
CA LEU A 171 4.13 1.00 3.24
C LEU A 171 5.47 0.28 3.48
N PRO A 172 6.22 -0.13 2.45
CA PRO A 172 7.49 -0.84 2.58
C PRO A 172 8.61 0.12 3.01
N VAL A 173 8.70 0.40 4.32
CA VAL A 173 9.50 1.46 4.93
C VAL A 173 10.96 1.42 4.51
N ALA A 174 11.61 0.23 4.60
CA ALA A 174 13.03 0.10 4.30
C ALA A 174 13.34 0.38 2.82
N LYS A 175 12.47 -0.08 1.90
CA LYS A 175 12.63 0.17 0.46
C LYS A 175 12.35 1.63 0.13
N LEU A 176 11.27 2.19 0.68
CA LEU A 176 10.94 3.61 0.50
C LEU A 176 12.08 4.51 0.97
N TYR A 177 12.65 4.26 2.15
CA TYR A 177 13.79 5.03 2.65
C TYR A 177 14.97 5.05 1.66
N ARG A 178 15.31 3.91 1.04
CA ARG A 178 16.37 3.83 0.03
C ARG A 178 16.04 4.61 -1.24
N VAL A 179 14.79 4.53 -1.69
CA VAL A 179 14.32 5.29 -2.86
C VAL A 179 14.36 6.78 -2.59
N LEU A 180 13.94 7.25 -1.42
CA LEU A 180 14.00 8.67 -1.06
C LEU A 180 15.44 9.20 -1.02
N GLN A 181 16.40 8.43 -0.47
CA GLN A 181 17.79 8.81 -0.48
C GLN A 181 18.38 8.96 -1.90
N GLN A 182 18.00 8.03 -2.81
CA GLN A 182 18.39 8.10 -4.20
C GLN A 182 17.76 9.33 -4.88
N PHE A 183 16.47 9.53 -4.68
CA PHE A 183 15.70 10.64 -5.23
C PHE A 183 16.29 12.00 -4.86
N GLU A 184 16.62 12.22 -3.58
CA GLU A 184 17.27 13.44 -3.10
C GLU A 184 18.69 13.64 -3.65
N THR A 185 19.41 12.54 -3.88
CA THR A 185 20.78 12.60 -4.43
C THR A 185 20.77 13.00 -5.91
N ASP A 186 19.82 12.47 -6.67
CA ASP A 186 19.69 12.77 -8.10
C ASP A 186 19.22 14.21 -8.30
N PHE A 187 18.31 14.68 -7.46
CA PHE A 187 17.86 16.09 -7.44
C PHE A 187 19.01 17.08 -7.21
N LYS A 188 19.88 16.83 -6.22
CA LYS A 188 21.04 17.68 -5.93
C LYS A 188 22.06 17.76 -7.07
N LYS A 189 22.20 16.68 -7.84
CA LYS A 189 23.09 16.66 -9.03
C LYS A 189 22.52 17.51 -10.17
N GLU A 190 21.21 17.47 -10.39
CA GLU A 190 20.56 18.28 -11.42
C GLU A 190 20.66 19.77 -11.11
N GLU A 191 20.42 20.19 -9.84
CA GLU A 191 20.61 21.59 -9.42
C GLU A 191 22.06 22.05 -9.62
N SER A 192 23.06 21.21 -9.35
CA SER A 192 24.48 21.56 -9.52
C SER A 192 24.85 21.77 -10.99
N ASN A 193 24.28 20.97 -11.91
CA ASN A 193 24.53 21.07 -13.35
C ASN A 193 23.84 22.26 -14.02
N LEU A 194 22.80 22.83 -13.39
CA LEU A 194 22.10 24.04 -13.88
C LEU A 194 22.83 25.35 -13.54
N HIS A 195 23.83 25.28 -12.66
CA HIS A 195 24.61 26.43 -12.20
C HIS A 195 26.07 26.47 -12.74
N GLU A 196 26.44 25.51 -13.60
CA GLU A 196 27.65 25.53 -14.43
C GLU A 196 27.33 25.98 -15.86
#